data_ca0e915040b8070faf15cb47e11cf83d
#
_entry.id   ca0e915040b8070faf15cb47e11cf83d
#
_cell.length_a   1.000
_cell.length_b   1.000
_cell.length_c   1.000
_cell.angle_alpha   90.00
_cell.angle_beta   90.00
_cell.angle_gamma   90.00
#
_symmetry.space_group_name_H-M   'P 1'
#
loop_
_entity.id
_entity.type
_entity.pdbx_description
1 polymer ?
#
loop_
_entity_poly.entity_id
_entity_poly.type
_entity_poly.pdbx_seq_one_letter_code
_entity_poly.pdbx_strand_id
1 'polypeptide(L)'
;MKYQGIGSSGVEASRIAMGVMRMAGKTRDEAREIAQAALDCGMNFFDSADIYGAGESSRVLGQALHDLGVNRQDVVLQTKFGIAPDFTGKRNGIYDFSRDHLLSSLEAELDRLQTDYVDLVLLHRLDALCDLDELGQTMAEIVDSGMARHIGVSNMGPWSCEMLQANLDQKLEVNQLQF
;
A
#
# COMPACT_ATOMS: atom_id res chain seq x y z
N MET A 1 -10.67 14.75 14.27
CA MET A 1 -10.71 13.93 13.04
C MET A 1 -12.01 13.14 13.00
N LYS A 2 -12.54 12.82 11.80
CA LYS A 2 -13.64 11.85 11.63
C LYS A 2 -13.05 10.56 11.11
N TYR A 3 -13.60 9.42 11.55
CA TYR A 3 -13.19 8.08 11.12
C TYR A 3 -14.29 7.39 10.35
N GLN A 4 -13.95 6.36 9.60
CA GLN A 4 -14.89 5.50 8.89
C GLN A 4 -14.29 4.12 8.66
N GLY A 5 -15.15 3.11 8.54
CA GLY A 5 -14.73 1.77 8.14
C GLY A 5 -14.29 1.74 6.68
N ILE A 6 -13.28 0.93 6.37
CA ILE A 6 -12.82 0.65 5.02
C ILE A 6 -13.52 -0.61 4.52
N GLY A 7 -14.44 -0.46 3.56
CA GLY A 7 -15.21 -1.57 3.02
C GLY A 7 -15.92 -2.37 4.12
N SER A 8 -15.73 -3.67 4.12
CA SER A 8 -16.18 -4.63 5.16
C SER A 8 -15.05 -5.20 6.00
N SER A 9 -13.84 -4.64 5.87
CA SER A 9 -12.60 -5.14 6.53
C SER A 9 -12.63 -5.06 8.07
N GLY A 10 -13.48 -4.22 8.64
CA GLY A 10 -13.43 -3.91 10.08
C GLY A 10 -12.34 -2.90 10.46
N VAL A 11 -11.52 -2.46 9.51
CA VAL A 11 -10.50 -1.42 9.74
C VAL A 11 -11.16 -0.07 9.83
N GLU A 12 -10.95 0.65 10.93
CA GLU A 12 -11.44 2.01 11.15
C GLU A 12 -10.31 3.02 10.90
N ALA A 13 -10.43 3.82 9.85
CA ALA A 13 -9.42 4.76 9.42
C ALA A 13 -9.91 6.20 9.46
N SER A 14 -8.99 7.13 9.69
CA SER A 14 -9.29 8.56 9.54
C SER A 14 -9.70 8.87 8.10
N ARG A 15 -10.73 9.70 7.94
CA ARG A 15 -11.26 10.06 6.61
C ARG A 15 -10.27 10.82 5.74
N ILE A 16 -9.23 11.37 6.35
CA ILE A 16 -8.09 11.98 5.66
C ILE A 16 -6.88 11.10 5.95
N ALA A 17 -6.26 10.59 4.88
CA ALA A 17 -5.03 9.84 4.96
C ALA A 17 -3.82 10.74 4.71
N MET A 18 -2.71 10.42 5.36
CA MET A 18 -1.41 11.04 5.08
C MET A 18 -0.74 10.31 3.91
N GLY A 19 -0.80 10.90 2.71
CA GLY A 19 -0.08 10.39 1.55
C GLY A 19 1.41 10.74 1.61
N VAL A 20 2.29 9.74 1.49
CA VAL A 20 3.73 9.92 1.69
C VAL A 20 4.56 9.99 0.40
N MET A 21 3.93 10.08 -0.76
CA MET A 21 4.62 10.10 -2.06
C MET A 21 5.77 11.11 -2.14
N ARG A 22 5.70 12.22 -1.40
CA ARG A 22 6.71 13.29 -1.39
C ARG A 22 7.63 13.26 -0.17
N MET A 23 7.64 12.18 0.60
CA MET A 23 8.53 12.05 1.77
C MET A 23 9.96 11.65 1.40
N ALA A 24 10.18 11.03 0.23
CA ALA A 24 11.52 10.79 -0.28
C ALA A 24 12.32 12.09 -0.34
N GLY A 25 13.53 12.08 0.20
CA GLY A 25 14.39 13.28 0.29
C GLY A 25 14.12 14.19 1.49
N LYS A 26 13.17 13.89 2.35
CA LYS A 26 13.02 14.56 3.64
C LYS A 26 14.08 14.08 4.61
N THR A 27 14.61 15.00 5.42
CA THR A 27 15.48 14.65 6.53
C THR A 27 14.69 13.87 7.59
N ARG A 28 15.40 13.15 8.45
CA ARG A 28 14.81 12.39 9.55
C ARG A 28 13.93 13.27 10.47
N ASP A 29 14.41 14.48 10.78
CA ASP A 29 13.67 15.41 11.64
C ASP A 29 12.41 15.95 10.95
N GLU A 30 12.52 16.39 9.67
CA GLU A 30 11.36 16.82 8.89
C GLU A 30 10.30 15.73 8.79
N ALA A 31 10.70 14.49 8.52
CA ALA A 31 9.77 13.37 8.40
C ALA A 31 9.07 13.08 9.71
N ARG A 32 9.80 13.11 10.82
CA ARG A 32 9.26 12.94 12.17
C ARG A 32 8.26 14.05 12.52
N GLU A 33 8.58 15.32 12.22
CA GLU A 33 7.66 16.43 12.44
C GLU A 33 6.38 16.32 11.62
N ILE A 34 6.48 15.89 10.35
CA ILE A 34 5.32 15.68 9.47
C ILE A 34 4.43 14.54 10.01
N ALA A 35 5.03 13.41 10.39
CA ALA A 35 4.29 12.28 10.93
C ALA A 35 3.64 12.64 12.27
N GLN A 36 4.35 13.33 13.15
CA GLN A 36 3.81 13.81 14.44
C GLN A 36 2.62 14.74 14.22
N ALA A 37 2.74 15.72 13.32
CA ALA A 37 1.65 16.64 13.02
C ALA A 37 0.41 15.92 12.47
N ALA A 38 0.57 14.88 11.65
CA ALA A 38 -0.54 14.05 11.18
C ALA A 38 -1.22 13.33 12.36
N LEU A 39 -0.45 12.72 13.25
CA LEU A 39 -0.95 12.03 14.44
C LEU A 39 -1.66 13.00 15.39
N ASP A 40 -1.09 14.17 15.65
CA ASP A 40 -1.69 15.22 16.50
C ASP A 40 -3.03 15.73 15.95
N CYS A 41 -3.20 15.73 14.62
CA CYS A 41 -4.48 16.00 13.96
C CYS A 41 -5.45 14.83 14.02
N GLY A 42 -5.07 13.68 14.59
CA GLY A 42 -5.84 12.46 14.69
C GLY A 42 -5.87 11.65 13.39
N MET A 43 -4.93 11.86 12.47
CA MET A 43 -4.77 10.98 11.32
C MET A 43 -4.10 9.70 11.79
N ASN A 44 -4.75 8.55 11.57
CA ASN A 44 -4.17 7.24 11.81
C ASN A 44 -3.89 6.47 10.51
N PHE A 45 -4.20 7.03 9.35
CA PHE A 45 -4.10 6.37 8.06
C PHE A 45 -2.95 6.95 7.24
N PHE A 46 -1.96 6.10 6.90
CA PHE A 46 -0.79 6.45 6.11
C PHE A 46 -0.81 5.67 4.80
N ASP A 47 -0.67 6.38 3.67
CA ASP A 47 -0.76 5.82 2.32
C ASP A 47 0.57 5.95 1.58
N SER A 48 1.20 4.80 1.30
CA SER A 48 2.45 4.68 0.57
C SER A 48 2.27 3.90 -0.75
N ALA A 49 3.38 3.65 -1.42
CA ALA A 49 3.54 2.71 -2.53
C ALA A 49 5.03 2.39 -2.72
N ASP A 50 5.33 1.18 -3.20
CA ASP A 50 6.67 0.66 -3.44
C ASP A 50 7.51 1.54 -4.38
N ILE A 51 6.85 2.19 -5.36
CA ILE A 51 7.51 3.07 -6.34
C ILE A 51 7.75 4.49 -5.84
N TYR A 52 7.20 4.91 -4.69
CA TYR A 52 7.33 6.29 -4.22
C TYR A 52 8.78 6.60 -3.80
N GLY A 53 9.47 7.39 -4.65
CA GLY A 53 10.90 7.66 -4.47
C GLY A 53 11.76 6.39 -4.53
N ALA A 54 11.35 5.39 -5.33
CA ALA A 54 11.97 4.07 -5.39
C ALA A 54 12.03 3.36 -4.01
N GLY A 55 10.94 3.48 -3.24
CA GLY A 55 10.79 2.90 -1.90
C GLY A 55 11.30 3.79 -0.76
N GLU A 56 11.99 4.88 -1.08
CA GLU A 56 12.55 5.79 -0.07
C GLU A 56 11.45 6.45 0.77
N SER A 57 10.28 6.75 0.19
CA SER A 57 9.15 7.31 0.94
C SER A 57 8.68 6.40 2.07
N SER A 58 8.58 5.09 1.80
CA SER A 58 8.20 4.09 2.80
C SER A 58 9.27 3.94 3.88
N ARG A 59 10.56 3.95 3.49
CA ARG A 59 11.67 3.88 4.44
C ARG A 59 11.67 5.07 5.40
N VAL A 60 11.47 6.27 4.86
CA VAL A 60 11.42 7.51 5.65
C VAL A 60 10.20 7.52 6.58
N LEU A 61 9.04 7.04 6.11
CA LEU A 61 7.84 6.91 6.95
C LEU A 61 8.07 5.90 8.09
N GLY A 62 8.57 4.70 7.77
CA GLY A 62 8.81 3.64 8.77
C GLY A 62 9.75 4.13 9.87
N GLN A 63 10.86 4.81 9.49
CA GLN A 63 11.78 5.40 10.45
C GLN A 63 11.12 6.49 11.30
N ALA A 64 10.27 7.34 10.72
CA ALA A 64 9.58 8.40 11.46
C ALA A 64 8.60 7.83 12.50
N LEU A 65 7.79 6.84 12.13
CA LEU A 65 6.87 6.17 13.05
C LEU A 65 7.60 5.44 14.18
N HIS A 66 8.70 4.76 13.84
CA HIS A 66 9.56 4.10 14.83
C HIS A 66 10.17 5.11 15.83
N ASP A 67 10.72 6.23 15.35
CA ASP A 67 11.34 7.27 16.17
C ASP A 67 10.34 7.96 17.10
N LEU A 68 9.06 7.99 16.71
CA LEU A 68 7.96 8.52 17.51
C LEU A 68 7.42 7.50 18.52
N GLY A 69 7.88 6.25 18.47
CA GLY A 69 7.38 5.18 19.33
C GLY A 69 5.92 4.84 19.11
N VAL A 70 5.44 4.98 17.86
CA VAL A 70 4.04 4.71 17.50
C VAL A 70 3.78 3.20 17.60
N ASN A 71 2.75 2.81 18.35
CA ASN A 71 2.34 1.41 18.34
C ASN A 71 1.75 1.06 16.99
N ARG A 72 2.19 -0.07 16.43
CA ARG A 72 1.74 -0.53 15.10
C ARG A 72 0.21 -0.64 14.98
N GLN A 73 -0.47 -0.99 16.07
CA GLN A 73 -1.92 -1.16 16.13
C GLN A 73 -2.69 0.16 16.12
N ASP A 74 -2.04 1.28 16.42
CA ASP A 74 -2.68 2.60 16.49
C ASP A 74 -2.74 3.29 15.12
N VAL A 75 -2.11 2.68 14.09
CA VAL A 75 -2.06 3.23 12.73
C VAL A 75 -2.51 2.20 11.69
N VAL A 76 -3.11 2.71 10.63
CA VAL A 76 -3.47 1.97 9.43
C VAL A 76 -2.40 2.26 8.37
N LEU A 77 -1.66 1.24 7.97
CA LEU A 77 -0.66 1.34 6.90
C LEU A 77 -1.21 0.73 5.61
N GLN A 78 -1.23 1.52 4.56
CA GLN A 78 -1.56 1.10 3.21
C GLN A 78 -0.32 1.26 2.32
N THR A 79 -0.05 0.26 1.51
CA THR A 79 0.92 0.37 0.41
C THR A 79 0.33 -0.14 -0.90
N LYS A 80 1.06 0.05 -2.00
CA LYS A 80 0.65 -0.37 -3.34
C LYS A 80 1.84 -0.98 -4.04
N PHE A 81 1.58 -1.94 -4.94
CA PHE A 81 2.58 -2.68 -5.71
C PHE A 81 2.08 -3.02 -7.11
N GLY A 82 2.88 -3.76 -7.88
CA GLY A 82 2.53 -4.19 -9.23
C GLY A 82 2.97 -3.23 -10.33
N ILE A 83 3.86 -2.27 -10.03
CA ILE A 83 4.57 -1.46 -11.01
C ILE A 83 6.06 -1.71 -10.84
N ALA A 84 6.65 -2.45 -11.79
CA ALA A 84 8.08 -2.73 -11.82
C ALA A 84 8.87 -1.60 -12.51
N PRO A 85 10.12 -1.34 -12.12
CA PRO A 85 10.99 -0.40 -12.82
C PRO A 85 11.23 -0.83 -14.28
N ASP A 86 11.14 0.10 -15.22
CA ASP A 86 11.58 -0.15 -16.59
C ASP A 86 13.09 0.07 -16.74
N PHE A 87 13.85 -1.00 -16.69
CA PHE A 87 15.31 -0.97 -16.84
C PHE A 87 15.78 -0.50 -18.24
N THR A 88 14.89 -0.40 -19.23
CA THR A 88 15.23 0.17 -20.55
C THR A 88 15.27 1.70 -20.52
N GLY A 89 14.72 2.32 -19.49
CA GLY A 89 14.63 3.77 -19.32
C GLY A 89 13.69 4.47 -20.31
N LYS A 90 12.88 3.71 -21.04
CA LYS A 90 11.95 4.23 -22.06
C LYS A 90 10.57 4.55 -21.50
N ARG A 91 10.23 4.02 -20.32
CA ARG A 91 8.94 4.17 -19.67
C ARG A 91 9.14 4.47 -18.19
N ASN A 92 8.11 4.99 -17.54
CA ASN A 92 8.12 5.25 -16.08
C ASN A 92 7.92 3.99 -15.23
N GLY A 93 7.87 2.82 -15.85
CA GLY A 93 7.64 1.52 -15.24
C GLY A 93 6.87 0.60 -16.18
N ILE A 94 6.81 -0.66 -15.84
CA ILE A 94 5.97 -1.68 -16.49
C ILE A 94 5.00 -2.21 -15.44
N TYR A 95 3.80 -2.66 -15.85
CA TYR A 95 2.88 -3.35 -14.97
C TYR A 95 3.27 -4.82 -14.91
N ASP A 96 3.38 -5.35 -13.71
CA ASP A 96 3.82 -6.71 -13.46
C ASP A 96 3.10 -7.28 -12.23
N PHE A 97 2.17 -8.20 -12.49
CA PHE A 97 1.41 -8.91 -11.47
C PHE A 97 1.90 -10.35 -11.28
N SER A 98 3.10 -10.67 -11.78
CA SER A 98 3.70 -11.97 -11.49
C SER A 98 3.88 -12.18 -9.99
N ARG A 99 3.73 -13.44 -9.56
CA ARG A 99 3.89 -13.81 -8.16
C ARG A 99 5.21 -13.32 -7.56
N ASP A 100 6.31 -13.53 -8.27
CA ASP A 100 7.64 -13.17 -7.77
C ASP A 100 7.80 -11.66 -7.56
N HIS A 101 7.25 -10.85 -8.48
CA HIS A 101 7.29 -9.39 -8.33
C HIS A 101 6.40 -8.92 -7.18
N LEU A 102 5.17 -9.41 -7.06
CA LEU A 102 4.26 -8.97 -6.00
C LEU A 102 4.78 -9.32 -4.62
N LEU A 103 5.26 -10.55 -4.41
CA LEU A 103 5.81 -10.97 -3.12
C LEU A 103 7.07 -10.19 -2.76
N SER A 104 8.06 -10.10 -3.67
CA SER A 104 9.30 -9.38 -3.40
C SER A 104 9.09 -7.89 -3.16
N SER A 105 8.13 -7.27 -3.87
CA SER A 105 7.77 -5.86 -3.65
C SER A 105 7.16 -5.66 -2.27
N LEU A 106 6.25 -6.55 -1.84
CA LEU A 106 5.60 -6.42 -0.54
C LEU A 106 6.60 -6.68 0.61
N GLU A 107 7.44 -7.71 0.50
CA GLU A 107 8.51 -7.98 1.48
C GLU A 107 9.43 -6.77 1.65
N ALA A 108 9.86 -6.17 0.54
CA ALA A 108 10.68 -4.96 0.56
C ALA A 108 9.95 -3.75 1.18
N GLU A 109 8.63 -3.62 0.97
CA GLU A 109 7.83 -2.56 1.60
C GLU A 109 7.70 -2.77 3.11
N LEU A 110 7.50 -4.00 3.57
CA LEU A 110 7.46 -4.32 5.00
C LEU A 110 8.78 -3.98 5.69
N ASP A 111 9.90 -4.34 5.07
CA ASP A 111 11.24 -3.98 5.58
C ASP A 111 11.42 -2.45 5.67
N ARG A 112 11.03 -1.72 4.63
CA ARG A 112 11.13 -0.25 4.59
C ARG A 112 10.24 0.42 5.64
N LEU A 113 9.01 -0.08 5.80
CA LEU A 113 8.05 0.41 6.79
C LEU A 113 8.37 -0.04 8.22
N GLN A 114 9.35 -0.93 8.40
CA GLN A 114 9.76 -1.52 9.69
C GLN A 114 8.57 -2.18 10.41
N THR A 115 7.83 -3.03 9.69
CA THR A 115 6.63 -3.71 10.19
C THR A 115 6.51 -5.11 9.59
N ASP A 116 5.86 -6.01 10.32
CA ASP A 116 5.60 -7.38 9.85
C ASP A 116 4.37 -7.48 8.93
N TYR A 117 3.53 -6.43 8.89
CA TYR A 117 2.32 -6.42 8.06
C TYR A 117 1.88 -5.01 7.67
N VAL A 118 1.10 -4.92 6.59
CA VAL A 118 0.28 -3.75 6.27
C VAL A 118 -1.21 -4.07 6.47
N ASP A 119 -2.02 -3.06 6.77
CA ASP A 119 -3.46 -3.25 6.89
C ASP A 119 -4.11 -3.41 5.52
N LEU A 120 -3.59 -2.72 4.52
CA LEU A 120 -4.08 -2.75 3.14
C LEU A 120 -2.92 -2.81 2.16
N VAL A 121 -2.99 -3.73 1.19
CA VAL A 121 -2.14 -3.69 0.00
C VAL A 121 -3.00 -3.55 -1.25
N LEU A 122 -2.63 -2.62 -2.14
CA LEU A 122 -3.39 -2.33 -3.34
C LEU A 122 -2.61 -2.71 -4.61
N LEU A 123 -3.30 -3.34 -5.56
CA LEU A 123 -2.82 -3.38 -6.94
C LEU A 123 -2.85 -1.95 -7.50
N HIS A 124 -1.68 -1.37 -7.76
CA HIS A 124 -1.53 0.07 -8.00
C HIS A 124 -2.18 0.53 -9.31
N ARG A 125 -2.04 -0.28 -10.36
CA ARG A 125 -2.69 -0.12 -11.66
C ARG A 125 -2.86 -1.49 -12.29
N LEU A 126 -3.90 -1.64 -13.12
CA LEU A 126 -4.17 -2.90 -13.79
C LEU A 126 -3.01 -3.30 -14.71
N ASP A 127 -2.51 -4.52 -14.53
CA ASP A 127 -1.80 -5.25 -15.55
C ASP A 127 -2.82 -6.02 -16.41
N ALA A 128 -3.06 -5.53 -17.63
CA ALA A 128 -4.06 -6.11 -18.51
C ALA A 128 -3.64 -7.47 -19.13
N LEU A 129 -2.41 -7.88 -18.92
CA LEU A 129 -1.84 -9.12 -19.42
C LEU A 129 -1.52 -10.14 -18.32
N CYS A 130 -1.93 -9.84 -17.07
CA CYS A 130 -1.68 -10.75 -15.95
C CYS A 130 -2.41 -12.08 -16.12
N ASP A 131 -1.82 -13.14 -15.58
CA ASP A 131 -2.49 -14.41 -15.33
C ASP A 131 -3.38 -14.25 -14.10
N LEU A 132 -4.69 -14.35 -14.28
CA LEU A 132 -5.67 -14.15 -13.20
C LEU A 132 -5.65 -15.28 -12.18
N ASP A 133 -5.33 -16.51 -12.59
CA ASP A 133 -5.24 -17.67 -11.69
C ASP A 133 -3.99 -17.52 -10.79
N GLU A 134 -2.85 -17.14 -11.36
CA GLU A 134 -1.63 -16.86 -10.60
C GLU A 134 -1.84 -15.68 -9.64
N LEU A 135 -2.47 -14.60 -10.12
CA LEU A 135 -2.79 -13.45 -9.29
C LEU A 135 -3.68 -13.83 -8.10
N GLY A 136 -4.74 -14.61 -8.34
CA GLY A 136 -5.65 -15.07 -7.29
C GLY A 136 -4.91 -15.85 -6.20
N GLN A 137 -4.07 -16.82 -6.60
CA GLN A 137 -3.24 -17.60 -5.68
C GLN A 137 -2.25 -16.73 -4.90
N THR A 138 -1.60 -15.78 -5.57
CA THR A 138 -0.63 -14.87 -4.95
C THR A 138 -1.28 -13.96 -3.92
N MET A 139 -2.44 -13.41 -4.23
CA MET A 139 -3.16 -12.54 -3.29
C MET A 139 -3.67 -13.32 -2.08
N ALA A 140 -4.10 -14.58 -2.26
CA ALA A 140 -4.44 -15.47 -1.16
C ALA A 140 -3.22 -15.76 -0.28
N GLU A 141 -2.07 -16.10 -0.86
CA GLU A 141 -0.82 -16.34 -0.14
C GLU A 141 -0.40 -15.12 0.70
N ILE A 142 -0.50 -13.91 0.16
CA ILE A 142 -0.19 -12.65 0.85
C ILE A 142 -1.05 -12.47 2.10
N VAL A 143 -2.35 -12.73 2.00
CA VAL A 143 -3.27 -12.59 3.15
C VAL A 143 -3.06 -13.71 4.16
N ASP A 144 -2.95 -14.96 3.69
CA ASP A 144 -2.79 -16.14 4.54
C ASP A 144 -1.46 -16.13 5.32
N SER A 145 -0.39 -15.58 4.72
CA SER A 145 0.90 -15.38 5.40
C SER A 145 0.86 -14.25 6.45
N GLY A 146 -0.16 -13.40 6.40
CA GLY A 146 -0.31 -12.26 7.29
C GLY A 146 0.50 -11.02 6.88
N MET A 147 1.18 -11.01 5.73
CA MET A 147 1.90 -9.84 5.22
C MET A 147 0.97 -8.66 4.93
N ALA A 148 -0.26 -8.94 4.50
CA ALA A 148 -1.31 -7.93 4.41
C ALA A 148 -2.60 -8.48 5.02
N ARG A 149 -3.36 -7.64 5.71
CA ARG A 149 -4.64 -8.04 6.31
C ARG A 149 -5.78 -8.02 5.29
N HIS A 150 -5.76 -7.04 4.40
CA HIS A 150 -6.79 -6.82 3.39
C HIS A 150 -6.18 -6.37 2.08
N ILE A 151 -6.92 -6.57 1.00
CA ILE A 151 -6.51 -6.22 -0.35
C ILE A 151 -7.45 -5.20 -0.97
N GLY A 152 -6.95 -4.49 -1.96
CA GLY A 152 -7.72 -3.54 -2.73
C GLY A 152 -7.04 -3.22 -4.06
N VAL A 153 -7.56 -2.22 -4.72
CA VAL A 153 -7.06 -1.76 -6.01
C VAL A 153 -6.93 -0.23 -6.03
N SER A 154 -6.23 0.27 -7.03
CA SER A 154 -6.12 1.71 -7.28
C SER A 154 -6.24 1.99 -8.77
N ASN A 155 -6.90 3.11 -9.12
CA ASN A 155 -7.06 3.58 -10.50
C ASN A 155 -7.73 2.56 -11.45
N MET A 156 -8.66 1.76 -10.95
CA MET A 156 -9.36 0.75 -11.74
C MET A 156 -10.82 1.12 -11.96
N GLY A 157 -11.31 0.87 -13.17
CA GLY A 157 -12.73 1.04 -13.49
C GLY A 157 -13.58 -0.11 -12.95
N PRO A 158 -14.92 0.04 -12.93
CA PRO A 158 -15.84 -0.97 -12.39
C PRO A 158 -15.63 -2.36 -13.00
N TRP A 159 -15.52 -2.44 -14.32
CA TRP A 159 -15.32 -3.72 -15.04
C TRP A 159 -14.03 -4.44 -14.65
N SER A 160 -12.94 -3.68 -14.45
CA SER A 160 -11.68 -4.24 -13.98
C SER A 160 -11.79 -4.77 -12.56
N CYS A 161 -12.51 -4.05 -11.70
CA CYS A 161 -12.75 -4.51 -10.33
C CYS A 161 -13.61 -5.79 -10.31
N GLU A 162 -14.67 -5.86 -11.12
CA GLU A 162 -15.51 -7.05 -11.23
C GLU A 162 -14.73 -8.25 -11.78
N MET A 163 -13.92 -8.05 -12.81
CA MET A 163 -13.07 -9.09 -13.38
C MET A 163 -12.07 -9.62 -12.34
N LEU A 164 -11.37 -8.75 -11.64
CA LEU A 164 -10.43 -9.16 -10.59
C LEU A 164 -11.16 -9.86 -9.46
N GLN A 165 -12.25 -9.29 -8.95
CA GLN A 165 -13.01 -9.89 -7.85
C GLN A 165 -13.53 -11.30 -8.19
N ALA A 166 -13.87 -11.56 -9.44
CA ALA A 166 -14.32 -12.89 -9.87
C ALA A 166 -13.23 -13.97 -9.80
N ASN A 167 -11.95 -13.55 -9.71
CA ASN A 167 -10.78 -14.42 -9.66
C ASN A 167 -10.01 -14.33 -8.33
N LEU A 168 -10.53 -13.60 -7.36
CA LEU A 168 -9.93 -13.43 -6.03
C LEU A 168 -10.87 -14.00 -4.97
N ASP A 169 -10.34 -14.86 -4.09
CA ASP A 169 -11.09 -15.35 -2.93
C ASP A 169 -11.30 -14.26 -1.88
N GLN A 170 -10.30 -13.37 -1.73
CA GLN A 170 -10.37 -12.23 -0.83
C GLN A 170 -11.17 -11.11 -1.45
N LYS A 171 -11.93 -10.41 -0.62
CA LYS A 171 -12.70 -9.25 -1.05
C LYS A 171 -11.80 -8.05 -1.31
N LEU A 172 -12.04 -7.36 -2.44
CA LEU A 172 -11.48 -6.04 -2.70
C LEU A 172 -12.19 -5.00 -1.82
N GLU A 173 -11.53 -4.55 -0.77
CA GLU A 173 -12.15 -3.68 0.24
C GLU A 173 -12.14 -2.20 -0.17
N VAL A 174 -11.24 -1.80 -1.07
CA VAL A 174 -11.07 -0.41 -1.47
C VAL A 174 -10.63 -0.29 -2.94
N ASN A 175 -11.09 0.76 -3.59
CA ASN A 175 -10.54 1.24 -4.86
C ASN A 175 -10.14 2.72 -4.68
N GLN A 176 -8.84 2.98 -4.65
CA GLN A 176 -8.33 4.35 -4.51
C GLN A 176 -8.30 5.03 -5.88
N LEU A 177 -9.15 6.01 -6.05
CA LEU A 177 -9.31 6.76 -7.30
C LEU A 177 -8.82 8.20 -7.16
N GLN A 178 -8.33 8.76 -8.27
CA GLN A 178 -8.13 10.20 -8.38
C GLN A 178 -9.49 10.87 -8.56
N PHE A 179 -9.75 11.87 -7.72
CA PHE A 179 -10.96 12.67 -7.76
C PHE A 179 -10.74 13.98 -8.51
#